data_bd459bbac182dc439fcea21a4deef444
#
_entry.id   bd459bbac182dc439fcea21a4deef444
#
_cell.length_a   1.000
_cell.length_b   1.000
_cell.length_c   1.000
_cell.angle_alpha   90.00
_cell.angle_beta   90.00
_cell.angle_gamma   90.00
#
_symmetry.space_group_name_H-M   'P 1'
#
loop_
_entity.id
_entity.type
_entity.pdbx_description
1 polymer ?
#
loop_
_entity_poly.entity_id
_entity_poly.type
_entity_poly.pdbx_seq_one_letter_code
_entity_poly.pdbx_strand_id
1 'polypeptide(L)'
;MLPLRDDNPTHHRPYVTLLLIALCAVIYFVVQPTPFASTTADARFEYRYAAIPTEVVHGSPLSTCAAASGILGVTASAAGCKQPGSIVPYAPAKHTRLAIITSVFLHASIIHLLGNMLYLWIFGNNIEDRLRPVGFVLFFVAGGIVATLGHVLADPSSQIPVVGASGAIAADRKSVV
;
A
#
# COMPACT_ATOMS: atom_id res chain seq x y z
N MET A 1 15.63 1.71 21.79
CA MET A 1 14.69 2.75 22.24
C MET A 1 14.18 3.49 21.01
N LEU A 2 12.86 3.54 20.79
CA LEU A 2 12.28 4.39 19.75
C LEU A 2 12.32 5.83 20.26
N PRO A 3 12.91 6.79 19.54
CA PRO A 3 12.85 8.20 19.91
C PRO A 3 11.41 8.68 19.70
N LEU A 4 10.66 8.81 20.80
CA LEU A 4 9.28 9.29 20.78
C LEU A 4 9.19 10.83 20.68
N ARG A 5 10.31 11.51 20.72
CA ARG A 5 10.43 12.96 20.62
C ARG A 5 11.70 13.32 19.88
N ASP A 6 11.57 14.23 18.92
CA ASP A 6 12.71 14.85 18.28
C ASP A 6 12.99 16.19 18.97
N ASP A 7 14.24 16.41 19.38
CA ASP A 7 14.69 17.65 20.02
C ASP A 7 15.07 18.73 18.99
N ASN A 8 14.80 18.50 17.69
CA ASN A 8 15.10 19.44 16.64
C ASN A 8 14.04 20.54 16.58
N PRO A 9 14.36 21.82 16.83
CA PRO A 9 13.38 22.89 16.81
C PRO A 9 12.88 23.09 15.38
N THR A 10 11.56 22.89 15.15
CA THR A 10 10.91 23.20 13.88
C THR A 10 10.50 24.68 13.84
N HIS A 11 10.74 25.35 12.73
CA HIS A 11 10.41 26.78 12.54
C HIS A 11 8.98 26.99 12.04
N HIS A 12 8.37 25.95 11.44
CA HIS A 12 7.03 26.02 10.85
C HIS A 12 6.10 24.93 11.41
N ARG A 13 4.79 25.21 11.42
CA ARG A 13 3.79 24.20 11.79
C ARG A 13 3.67 23.15 10.68
N PRO A 14 3.67 21.86 11.01
CA PRO A 14 3.69 20.75 10.04
C PRO A 14 2.28 20.47 9.49
N TYR A 15 1.70 21.40 8.73
CA TYR A 15 0.34 21.27 8.22
C TYR A 15 0.17 20.10 7.25
N VAL A 16 1.16 19.85 6.38
CA VAL A 16 1.10 18.76 5.41
C VAL A 16 1.25 17.40 6.11
N THR A 17 2.14 17.30 7.09
CA THR A 17 2.29 16.10 7.92
C THR A 17 0.97 15.74 8.59
N LEU A 18 0.32 16.71 9.24
CA LEU A 18 -0.99 16.51 9.88
C LEU A 18 -2.08 16.15 8.88
N LEU A 19 -2.10 16.78 7.72
CA LEU A 19 -3.05 16.50 6.64
C LEU A 19 -2.87 15.06 6.12
N LEU A 20 -1.63 14.60 5.89
CA LEU A 20 -1.33 13.24 5.45
C LEU A 20 -1.75 12.20 6.49
N ILE A 21 -1.48 12.46 7.77
CA ILE A 21 -1.93 11.60 8.89
C ILE A 21 -3.45 11.50 8.88
N ALA A 22 -4.14 12.65 8.83
CA ALA A 22 -5.60 12.69 8.81
C ALA A 22 -6.17 11.97 7.58
N LEU A 23 -5.57 12.18 6.40
CA LEU A 23 -5.99 11.53 5.15
C LEU A 23 -5.85 10.00 5.24
N CYS A 24 -4.72 9.49 5.71
CA CYS A 24 -4.51 8.05 5.89
C CYS A 24 -5.50 7.47 6.91
N ALA A 25 -5.74 8.16 8.03
CA ALA A 25 -6.71 7.75 9.03
C ALA A 25 -8.14 7.72 8.46
N VAL A 26 -8.56 8.76 7.73
CA VAL A 26 -9.88 8.80 7.08
C VAL A 26 -10.03 7.67 6.06
N ILE A 27 -9.02 7.45 5.21
CA ILE A 27 -9.06 6.35 4.24
C ILE A 27 -9.21 5.02 4.97
N TYR A 28 -8.46 4.78 6.04
CA TYR A 28 -8.50 3.52 6.78
C TYR A 28 -9.83 3.29 7.50
N PHE A 29 -10.33 4.28 8.23
CA PHE A 29 -11.54 4.11 9.05
C PHE A 29 -12.87 4.32 8.32
N VAL A 30 -12.86 5.07 7.20
CA VAL A 30 -14.10 5.45 6.49
C VAL A 30 -14.22 4.77 5.14
N VAL A 31 -13.10 4.56 4.42
CA VAL A 31 -13.11 4.06 3.04
C VAL A 31 -12.82 2.56 2.99
N GLN A 32 -11.87 2.06 3.79
CA GLN A 32 -11.60 0.63 3.87
C GLN A 32 -12.72 -0.11 4.61
N PRO A 33 -13.11 -1.33 4.19
CA PRO A 33 -14.33 -1.98 4.67
C PRO A 33 -14.35 -2.32 6.16
N THR A 34 -13.22 -2.82 6.71
CA THR A 34 -13.18 -3.32 8.11
C THR A 34 -11.89 -2.93 8.81
N PRO A 35 -11.89 -1.81 9.56
CA PRO A 35 -10.66 -1.26 10.15
C PRO A 35 -10.05 -2.12 11.26
N PHE A 36 -10.80 -3.05 11.87
CA PHE A 36 -10.34 -3.82 13.03
C PHE A 36 -10.21 -5.32 12.80
N ALA A 37 -10.64 -5.83 11.65
CA ALA A 37 -10.56 -7.24 11.32
C ALA A 37 -10.11 -7.42 9.87
N SER A 38 -9.10 -8.28 9.66
CA SER A 38 -8.72 -8.68 8.32
C SER A 38 -9.77 -9.65 7.77
N THR A 39 -10.57 -9.20 6.82
CA THR A 39 -11.66 -9.97 6.22
C THR A 39 -11.47 -10.15 4.73
N THR A 40 -12.28 -11.03 4.13
CA THR A 40 -12.33 -11.16 2.66
C THR A 40 -12.77 -9.86 1.97
N ALA A 41 -13.50 -8.98 2.68
CA ALA A 41 -13.88 -7.66 2.16
C ALA A 41 -12.67 -6.74 2.03
N ASP A 42 -11.76 -6.74 3.02
CA ASP A 42 -10.52 -5.98 2.97
C ASP A 42 -9.60 -6.48 1.85
N ALA A 43 -9.44 -7.80 1.75
CA ALA A 43 -8.67 -8.40 0.68
C ALA A 43 -9.24 -8.01 -0.70
N ARG A 44 -10.56 -8.05 -0.90
CA ARG A 44 -11.21 -7.60 -2.15
C ARG A 44 -10.94 -6.13 -2.44
N PHE A 45 -10.98 -5.29 -1.40
CA PHE A 45 -10.69 -3.86 -1.52
C PHE A 45 -9.23 -3.63 -1.94
N GLU A 46 -8.27 -4.30 -1.30
CA GLU A 46 -6.85 -4.20 -1.63
C GLU A 46 -6.57 -4.68 -3.06
N TYR A 47 -7.13 -5.82 -3.47
CA TYR A 47 -7.00 -6.32 -4.85
C TYR A 47 -7.57 -5.34 -5.90
N ARG A 48 -8.54 -4.53 -5.52
CA ARG A 48 -9.15 -3.55 -6.42
C ARG A 48 -8.37 -2.23 -6.51
N TYR A 49 -7.77 -1.78 -5.41
CA TYR A 49 -7.20 -0.43 -5.32
C TYR A 49 -5.70 -0.38 -5.07
N ALA A 50 -5.09 -1.44 -4.56
CA ALA A 50 -3.65 -1.49 -4.34
C ALA A 50 -2.87 -1.92 -5.58
N ALA A 51 -1.59 -1.57 -5.64
CA ALA A 51 -0.68 -2.05 -6.65
C ALA A 51 -0.38 -3.53 -6.44
N ILE A 52 -0.41 -4.29 -7.53
CA ILE A 52 -0.02 -5.70 -7.54
C ILE A 52 1.15 -5.82 -8.53
N PRO A 53 2.31 -6.37 -8.12
CA PRO A 53 3.51 -6.39 -8.96
C PRO A 53 3.26 -6.93 -10.36
N THR A 54 2.63 -8.10 -10.49
CA THR A 54 2.28 -8.68 -11.79
C THR A 54 1.44 -7.75 -12.66
N GLU A 55 0.46 -7.03 -12.10
CA GLU A 55 -0.37 -6.07 -12.83
C GLU A 55 0.42 -4.85 -13.29
N VAL A 56 1.33 -4.37 -12.44
CA VAL A 56 2.19 -3.22 -12.78
C VAL A 56 3.13 -3.57 -13.94
N VAL A 57 3.72 -4.76 -13.92
CA VAL A 57 4.63 -5.24 -14.97
C VAL A 57 3.90 -5.46 -16.30
N HIS A 58 2.74 -6.12 -16.28
CA HIS A 58 2.00 -6.46 -17.49
C HIS A 58 1.05 -5.36 -17.98
N GLY A 59 0.80 -4.35 -17.15
CA GLY A 59 -0.11 -3.24 -17.48
C GLY A 59 -1.58 -3.63 -17.54
N SER A 60 -1.95 -4.81 -17.02
CA SER A 60 -3.31 -5.36 -17.06
C SER A 60 -3.73 -5.92 -15.72
N PRO A 61 -5.01 -5.76 -15.31
CA PRO A 61 -5.54 -6.32 -14.08
C PRO A 61 -5.47 -7.85 -14.06
N LEU A 62 -5.31 -8.42 -12.85
CA LEU A 62 -5.36 -9.87 -12.64
C LEU A 62 -6.70 -10.46 -13.10
N SER A 63 -6.65 -11.71 -13.53
CA SER A 63 -7.86 -12.47 -13.80
C SER A 63 -8.67 -12.72 -12.53
N THR A 64 -9.97 -12.93 -12.68
CA THR A 64 -10.87 -13.28 -11.56
C THR A 64 -10.39 -14.49 -10.78
N CYS A 65 -9.85 -15.49 -11.47
CA CYS A 65 -9.32 -16.68 -10.83
C CYS A 65 -8.08 -16.38 -9.96
N ALA A 66 -7.13 -15.63 -10.50
CA ALA A 66 -5.91 -15.28 -9.76
C ALA A 66 -6.22 -14.40 -8.54
N ALA A 67 -7.11 -13.40 -8.71
CA ALA A 67 -7.55 -12.55 -7.61
C ALA A 67 -8.33 -13.35 -6.55
N ALA A 68 -9.25 -14.23 -6.95
CA ALA A 68 -10.02 -15.06 -6.03
C ALA A 68 -9.11 -15.98 -5.19
N SER A 69 -8.08 -16.54 -5.81
CA SER A 69 -7.10 -17.37 -5.10
C SER A 69 -6.35 -16.58 -4.03
N GLY A 70 -5.89 -15.40 -4.37
CA GLY A 70 -5.21 -14.53 -3.41
C GLY A 70 -6.13 -14.04 -2.29
N ILE A 71 -7.38 -13.66 -2.61
CA ILE A 71 -8.38 -13.22 -1.62
C ILE A 71 -8.75 -14.35 -0.65
N LEU A 72 -8.84 -15.59 -1.14
CA LEU A 72 -9.21 -16.75 -0.33
C LEU A 72 -8.02 -17.43 0.34
N GLY A 73 -6.79 -16.99 0.04
CA GLY A 73 -5.57 -17.62 0.56
C GLY A 73 -5.34 -19.05 0.08
N VAL A 74 -5.95 -19.45 -1.06
CA VAL A 74 -5.80 -20.77 -1.66
C VAL A 74 -4.97 -20.69 -2.92
N THR A 75 -4.11 -21.68 -3.14
CA THR A 75 -3.37 -21.79 -4.39
C THR A 75 -4.33 -22.19 -5.52
N ALA A 76 -4.52 -21.29 -6.50
CA ALA A 76 -5.25 -21.65 -7.69
C ALA A 76 -4.50 -22.80 -8.40
N SER A 77 -5.11 -23.96 -8.51
CA SER A 77 -4.59 -24.95 -9.43
C SER A 77 -4.75 -24.37 -10.85
N ALA A 78 -3.70 -24.49 -11.66
CA ALA A 78 -3.73 -24.05 -13.05
C ALA A 78 -4.89 -24.69 -13.86
N ALA A 79 -5.44 -25.80 -13.40
CA ALA A 79 -6.60 -26.48 -13.95
C ALA A 79 -7.93 -25.76 -13.62
N GLY A 80 -8.09 -25.21 -12.42
CA GLY A 80 -9.30 -24.49 -12.02
C GLY A 80 -9.48 -23.14 -12.73
N CYS A 81 -8.37 -22.52 -13.17
CA CYS A 81 -8.38 -21.24 -13.85
C CYS A 81 -8.57 -21.33 -15.38
N LYS A 82 -8.80 -22.53 -15.93
CA LYS A 82 -9.01 -22.73 -17.38
C LYS A 82 -10.47 -22.67 -17.82
N GLN A 83 -11.41 -22.48 -16.89
CA GLN A 83 -12.83 -22.42 -17.25
C GLN A 83 -13.17 -21.10 -17.97
N PRO A 84 -14.13 -21.11 -18.93
CA PRO A 84 -14.66 -19.90 -19.55
C PRO A 84 -15.18 -18.94 -18.46
N GLY A 85 -14.74 -17.68 -18.47
CA GLY A 85 -15.06 -16.69 -17.45
C GLY A 85 -14.03 -16.52 -16.32
N SER A 86 -13.12 -17.49 -16.10
CA SER A 86 -12.04 -17.36 -15.12
C SER A 86 -10.91 -16.44 -15.57
N ILE A 87 -10.86 -16.13 -16.87
CA ILE A 87 -9.82 -15.29 -17.50
C ILE A 87 -10.25 -13.80 -17.57
N VAL A 88 -11.50 -13.49 -17.15
CA VAL A 88 -11.99 -12.12 -17.15
C VAL A 88 -11.23 -11.29 -16.11
N PRO A 89 -10.83 -10.04 -16.40
CA PRO A 89 -10.19 -9.17 -15.42
C PRO A 89 -11.06 -8.98 -14.18
N TYR A 90 -10.48 -9.17 -13.00
CA TYR A 90 -11.19 -9.01 -11.72
C TYR A 90 -11.72 -7.59 -11.50
N ALA A 91 -10.92 -6.60 -11.88
CA ALA A 91 -11.29 -5.19 -11.80
C ALA A 91 -10.95 -4.51 -13.13
N PRO A 92 -11.80 -4.66 -14.16
CA PRO A 92 -11.50 -4.21 -15.53
C PRO A 92 -11.27 -2.70 -15.64
N ALA A 93 -11.86 -1.90 -14.75
CA ALA A 93 -11.66 -0.45 -14.67
C ALA A 93 -10.45 -0.03 -13.83
N LYS A 94 -9.65 -0.98 -13.30
CA LYS A 94 -8.47 -0.66 -12.49
C LYS A 94 -7.35 -0.09 -13.35
N HIS A 95 -6.93 1.11 -13.02
CA HIS A 95 -5.73 1.72 -13.59
C HIS A 95 -4.49 1.24 -12.82
N THR A 96 -3.81 0.21 -13.30
CA THR A 96 -2.69 -0.45 -12.62
C THR A 96 -1.55 0.51 -12.26
N ARG A 97 -1.30 1.53 -13.08
CA ARG A 97 -0.29 2.57 -12.78
C ARG A 97 -0.73 3.54 -11.69
N LEU A 98 -2.02 3.91 -11.64
CA LEU A 98 -2.55 4.76 -10.57
C LEU A 98 -2.60 4.01 -9.24
N ALA A 99 -2.73 2.69 -9.28
CA ALA A 99 -2.67 1.84 -8.08
C ALA A 99 -1.34 1.99 -7.32
N ILE A 100 -0.24 2.35 -7.99
CA ILE A 100 1.04 2.65 -7.33
C ILE A 100 0.90 3.82 -6.35
N ILE A 101 0.16 4.86 -6.75
CA ILE A 101 -0.06 6.05 -5.91
C ILE A 101 -1.08 5.75 -4.82
N THR A 102 -2.20 5.11 -5.14
CA THR A 102 -3.24 4.79 -4.15
C THR A 102 -2.73 3.84 -3.07
N SER A 103 -1.84 2.91 -3.40
CA SER A 103 -1.20 1.99 -2.45
C SER A 103 -0.51 2.68 -1.29
N VAL A 104 0.05 3.87 -1.51
CA VAL A 104 0.77 4.65 -0.47
C VAL A 104 -0.16 5.01 0.70
N PHE A 105 -1.45 5.18 0.42
CA PHE A 105 -2.45 5.61 1.41
C PHE A 105 -3.25 4.46 2.01
N LEU A 106 -3.11 3.23 1.49
CA LEU A 106 -3.80 2.06 1.99
C LEU A 106 -3.01 1.37 3.11
N HIS A 107 -3.71 0.76 4.05
CA HIS A 107 -3.09 0.09 5.19
C HIS A 107 -3.76 -1.27 5.44
N ALA A 108 -2.97 -2.34 5.54
CA ALA A 108 -3.46 -3.70 5.71
C ALA A 108 -3.95 -4.00 7.14
N SER A 109 -3.56 -3.19 8.13
CA SER A 109 -3.97 -3.38 9.53
C SER A 109 -3.84 -2.09 10.34
N ILE A 110 -4.53 -2.05 11.49
CA ILE A 110 -4.43 -0.92 12.43
C ILE A 110 -2.99 -0.72 12.94
N ILE A 111 -2.25 -1.81 13.18
CA ILE A 111 -0.86 -1.73 13.64
C ILE A 111 0.02 -1.12 12.55
N HIS A 112 -0.23 -1.49 11.30
CA HIS A 112 0.47 -0.92 10.14
C HIS A 112 0.18 0.57 9.99
N LEU A 113 -1.09 0.98 10.12
CA LEU A 113 -1.46 2.39 10.13
C LEU A 113 -0.76 3.14 11.25
N LEU A 114 -0.86 2.66 12.50
CA LEU A 114 -0.27 3.33 13.66
C LEU A 114 1.25 3.47 13.52
N GLY A 115 1.93 2.43 13.05
CA GLY A 115 3.37 2.49 12.78
C GLY A 115 3.75 3.56 11.76
N ASN A 116 3.02 3.63 10.66
CA ASN A 116 3.25 4.65 9.63
C ASN A 116 2.93 6.07 10.13
N MET A 117 1.83 6.23 10.89
CA MET A 117 1.45 7.54 11.45
C MET A 117 2.45 8.00 12.50
N LEU A 118 2.95 7.08 13.34
CA LEU A 118 4.00 7.39 14.30
C LEU A 118 5.29 7.84 13.61
N TYR A 119 5.71 7.10 12.56
CA TYR A 119 6.88 7.48 11.78
C TYR A 119 6.71 8.85 11.13
N LEU A 120 5.54 9.09 10.51
CA LEU A 120 5.23 10.36 9.87
C LEU A 120 5.15 11.51 10.89
N TRP A 121 4.66 11.24 12.10
CA TRP A 121 4.62 12.21 13.19
C TRP A 121 6.03 12.60 13.67
N ILE A 122 6.93 11.62 13.83
CA ILE A 122 8.28 11.87 14.37
C ILE A 122 9.19 12.55 13.33
N PHE A 123 9.14 12.07 12.08
CA PHE A 123 10.10 12.52 11.06
C PHE A 123 9.50 13.51 10.07
N GLY A 124 8.19 13.45 9.83
CA GLY A 124 7.52 14.26 8.81
C GLY A 124 7.62 15.76 9.07
N ASN A 125 7.47 16.19 10.33
CA ASN A 125 7.57 17.60 10.70
C ASN A 125 8.94 18.20 10.35
N ASN A 126 10.04 17.49 10.62
CA ASN A 126 11.38 17.94 10.32
C ASN A 126 11.67 17.98 8.82
N ILE A 127 11.18 16.97 8.10
CA ILE A 127 11.33 16.92 6.64
C ILE A 127 10.51 18.03 5.99
N GLU A 128 9.27 18.25 6.46
CA GLU A 128 8.41 19.35 5.97
C GLU A 128 9.04 20.72 6.25
N ASP A 129 9.62 20.93 7.42
CA ASP A 129 10.30 22.19 7.76
C ASP A 129 11.48 22.49 6.81
N ARG A 130 12.23 21.46 6.43
CA ARG A 130 13.39 21.58 5.52
C ARG A 130 12.99 21.71 4.05
N LEU A 131 12.05 20.88 3.58
CA LEU A 131 11.66 20.81 2.17
C LEU A 131 10.53 21.79 1.83
N ARG A 132 9.95 22.45 2.81
CA ARG A 132 8.74 23.26 2.69
C ARG A 132 7.52 22.38 2.30
N PRO A 133 6.29 22.84 2.44
CA PRO A 133 5.08 22.01 2.24
C PRO A 133 5.03 21.31 0.88
N VAL A 134 5.29 22.03 -0.21
CA VAL A 134 5.23 21.45 -1.57
C VAL A 134 6.33 20.41 -1.78
N GLY A 135 7.56 20.73 -1.37
CA GLY A 135 8.68 19.79 -1.46
C GLY A 135 8.43 18.52 -0.65
N PHE A 136 7.82 18.65 0.52
CA PHE A 136 7.47 17.49 1.36
C PHE A 136 6.40 16.59 0.71
N VAL A 137 5.34 17.15 0.10
CA VAL A 137 4.35 16.36 -0.66
C VAL A 137 5.02 15.59 -1.78
N LEU A 138 5.87 16.25 -2.57
CA LEU A 138 6.59 15.59 -3.66
C LEU A 138 7.52 14.49 -3.15
N PHE A 139 8.24 14.74 -2.06
CA PHE A 139 9.10 13.76 -1.41
C PHE A 139 8.31 12.55 -0.91
N PHE A 140 7.17 12.76 -0.24
CA PHE A 140 6.31 11.71 0.26
C PHE A 140 5.77 10.82 -0.86
N VAL A 141 5.22 11.44 -1.92
CA VAL A 141 4.68 10.70 -3.07
C VAL A 141 5.78 9.96 -3.82
N ALA A 142 6.92 10.63 -4.08
CA ALA A 142 8.06 10.00 -4.75
C ALA A 142 8.61 8.81 -3.94
N GLY A 143 8.75 8.97 -2.61
CA GLY A 143 9.18 7.90 -1.72
C GLY A 143 8.24 6.70 -1.75
N GLY A 144 6.93 6.94 -1.74
CA GLY A 144 5.92 5.88 -1.87
C GLY A 144 5.98 5.15 -3.22
N ILE A 145 6.15 5.90 -4.32
CA ILE A 145 6.33 5.31 -5.66
C ILE A 145 7.60 4.45 -5.70
N VAL A 146 8.73 4.98 -5.22
CA VAL A 146 10.01 4.24 -5.21
C VAL A 146 9.91 2.97 -4.37
N ALA A 147 9.26 3.02 -3.20
CA ALA A 147 9.06 1.86 -2.35
C ALA A 147 8.19 0.79 -3.05
N THR A 148 7.09 1.19 -3.69
CA THR A 148 6.22 0.28 -4.44
C THR A 148 6.97 -0.33 -5.64
N LEU A 149 7.71 0.48 -6.42
CA LEU A 149 8.51 -0.02 -7.53
C LEU A 149 9.66 -0.91 -7.07
N GLY A 150 10.29 -0.61 -5.93
CA GLY A 150 11.29 -1.49 -5.32
C GLY A 150 10.72 -2.87 -5.01
N HIS A 151 9.50 -2.93 -4.47
CA HIS A 151 8.80 -4.21 -4.24
C HIS A 151 8.47 -4.94 -5.54
N VAL A 152 8.00 -4.22 -6.57
CA VAL A 152 7.74 -4.79 -7.92
C VAL A 152 9.02 -5.37 -8.53
N LEU A 153 10.15 -4.70 -8.37
CA LEU A 153 11.45 -5.19 -8.88
C LEU A 153 11.97 -6.40 -8.09
N ALA A 154 11.69 -6.46 -6.78
CA ALA A 154 12.12 -7.59 -5.95
C ALA A 154 11.32 -8.89 -6.24
N ASP A 155 10.03 -8.78 -6.54
CA ASP A 155 9.19 -9.91 -6.92
C ASP A 155 8.16 -9.51 -8.00
N PRO A 156 8.57 -9.42 -9.27
CA PRO A 156 7.71 -8.95 -10.36
C PRO A 156 6.56 -9.92 -10.69
N SER A 157 6.66 -11.17 -10.23
CA SER A 157 5.64 -12.20 -10.41
C SER A 157 4.62 -12.26 -9.28
N SER A 158 4.81 -11.48 -8.22
CA SER A 158 3.92 -11.49 -7.06
C SER A 158 2.51 -11.03 -7.44
N GLN A 159 1.53 -11.77 -6.94
CA GLN A 159 0.10 -11.46 -7.06
C GLN A 159 -0.47 -10.89 -5.76
N ILE A 160 0.39 -10.59 -4.78
CA ILE A 160 -0.01 -10.04 -3.49
C ILE A 160 -0.07 -8.51 -3.60
N PRO A 161 -1.17 -7.87 -3.14
CA PRO A 161 -1.27 -6.42 -3.10
C PRO A 161 -0.19 -5.78 -2.23
N VAL A 162 0.42 -4.71 -2.73
CA VAL A 162 1.38 -3.89 -1.98
C VAL A 162 0.62 -2.70 -1.40
N VAL A 163 0.65 -2.55 -0.08
CA VAL A 163 -0.03 -1.46 0.63
C VAL A 163 0.92 -0.76 1.60
N GLY A 164 0.83 0.56 1.67
CA GLY A 164 1.66 1.41 2.51
C GLY A 164 3.12 1.54 2.04
N ALA A 165 3.88 2.37 2.75
CA ALA A 165 5.32 2.55 2.51
C ALA A 165 6.16 1.35 2.98
N SER A 166 5.57 0.40 3.69
CA SER A 166 6.24 -0.76 4.30
C SER A 166 6.37 -1.97 3.37
N GLY A 167 6.06 -1.84 2.08
CA GLY A 167 6.25 -2.92 1.10
C GLY A 167 7.68 -3.51 1.08
N ALA A 168 8.69 -2.70 1.45
CA ALA A 168 10.07 -3.15 1.61
C ALA A 168 10.26 -4.13 2.80
N ILE A 169 9.41 -4.05 3.85
CA ILE A 169 9.50 -4.92 5.04
C ILE A 169 8.79 -6.26 4.79
N ALA A 170 7.80 -6.31 3.90
CA ALA A 170 7.09 -7.55 3.58
C ALA A 170 7.94 -8.54 2.73
N ALA A 171 8.97 -8.06 2.05
CA ALA A 171 9.90 -8.90 1.28
C ALA A 171 10.72 -9.87 2.16
N ASP A 172 10.88 -9.55 3.46
CA ASP A 172 11.65 -10.36 4.42
C ASP A 172 10.88 -11.61 4.93
N ARG A 173 9.58 -11.74 4.64
CA ARG A 173 8.79 -12.91 5.09
C ARG A 173 9.04 -14.20 4.30
N LYS A 174 9.73 -14.16 3.17
CA LYS A 174 10.06 -15.38 2.38
C LYS A 174 11.34 -16.09 2.85
N SER A 175 12.07 -15.53 3.80
CA SER A 175 13.31 -16.13 4.32
C SER A 175 13.13 -16.98 5.60
N VAL A 176 11.90 -17.16 6.07
CA VAL A 176 11.61 -17.98 7.28
C VAL A 176 10.55 -19.02 6.94
N VAL A 177 10.91 -19.99 6.11
CA VAL A 177 10.32 -21.35 6.07
C VAL A 177 11.43 -22.32 5.76
#